data_435ce7caf0a510a1b93fbe81bec33e1b
#
_entry.id   435ce7caf0a510a1b93fbe81bec33e1b
#
_cell.length_a   1.000
_cell.length_b   1.000
_cell.length_c   1.000
_cell.angle_alpha   90.00
_cell.angle_beta   90.00
_cell.angle_gamma   90.00
#
_symmetry.space_group_name_H-M   'P 1'
#
loop_
_entity.id
_entity.type
_entity.pdbx_description
1 polymer ?
#
loop_
_entity_poly.entity_id
_entity_poly.type
_entity_poly.pdbx_seq_one_letter_code
_entity_poly.pdbx_strand_id
1 'polypeptide(L)'
;MQWGMNPYAVAQKTHLVNGVLGYEAQLVNAVISSSNAIVGRFHYEYEGDWSKCASSREITVKKPAKGGGTYDKKEMVRGWESADEQGLSVRVGAVIRGESDITWGEPVFLSSVITRNSPLWVSNPKQQIAYLALKYWARLYCPAVVLGVYTPDEIEQRTEKEINPTPQRVSLADISGDTVTTTQSAQESSVNVDSLADDFRERIESAQDVDSAKSLRADI
;
A
#
# COMPACT_ATOMS: atom_id res chain seq x y z
N MET A 1 8.07 7.00 18.85
CA MET A 1 7.71 6.17 17.68
C MET A 1 7.28 4.79 18.17
N GLN A 2 6.20 4.29 17.64
CA GLN A 2 5.60 3.03 18.08
C GLN A 2 6.54 1.81 17.94
N TRP A 3 7.46 1.83 16.98
CA TRP A 3 8.35 0.68 16.69
C TRP A 3 9.79 0.85 17.18
N GLY A 4 10.17 1.97 17.79
CA GLY A 4 11.53 2.22 18.27
C GLY A 4 12.62 2.24 17.18
N MET A 5 12.24 2.30 15.90
CA MET A 5 13.14 2.27 14.75
C MET A 5 13.57 3.66 14.30
N ASN A 6 14.71 3.75 13.60
CA ASN A 6 15.15 4.99 12.96
C ASN A 6 14.11 5.44 11.92
N PRO A 7 13.53 6.67 12.04
CA PRO A 7 12.50 7.17 11.16
C PRO A 7 12.93 7.25 9.70
N TYR A 8 14.18 7.55 9.43
CA TYR A 8 14.71 7.61 8.08
C TYR A 8 14.73 6.23 7.40
N ALA A 9 15.14 5.20 8.13
CA ALA A 9 15.11 3.82 7.62
C ALA A 9 13.67 3.34 7.35
N VAL A 10 12.72 3.70 8.21
CA VAL A 10 11.30 3.40 8.01
C VAL A 10 10.76 4.12 6.77
N ALA A 11 11.09 5.41 6.59
CA ALA A 11 10.65 6.19 5.43
C ALA A 11 11.16 5.62 4.11
N GLN A 12 12.39 5.11 4.05
CA GLN A 12 12.95 4.47 2.86
C GLN A 12 12.24 3.17 2.46
N LYS A 13 11.56 2.53 3.39
CA LYS A 13 10.82 1.27 3.22
C LYS A 13 9.31 1.46 3.21
N THR A 14 8.88 2.70 3.01
CA THR A 14 7.47 3.10 2.98
C THR A 14 7.15 3.70 1.63
N HIS A 15 6.04 3.29 1.03
CA HIS A 15 5.56 3.76 -0.26
C HIS A 15 4.13 4.27 -0.13
N LEU A 16 3.79 5.29 -0.90
CA LEU A 16 2.42 5.77 -1.01
C LEU A 16 1.77 5.10 -2.24
N VAL A 17 0.75 4.29 -2.00
CA VAL A 17 -0.01 3.59 -3.04
C VAL A 17 -1.47 3.97 -2.88
N ASN A 18 -2.07 4.58 -3.88
CA ASN A 18 -3.47 5.05 -3.86
C ASN A 18 -3.82 5.87 -2.60
N GLY A 19 -2.91 6.76 -2.18
CA GLY A 19 -3.11 7.58 -0.98
C GLY A 19 -2.94 6.87 0.36
N VAL A 20 -2.62 5.57 0.36
CA VAL A 20 -2.40 4.75 1.56
C VAL A 20 -0.90 4.42 1.70
N LEU A 21 -0.39 4.43 2.93
CA LEU A 21 0.99 4.03 3.21
C LEU A 21 1.13 2.51 3.09
N GLY A 22 1.98 2.08 2.17
CA GLY A 22 2.42 0.70 2.02
C GLY A 22 3.83 0.50 2.56
N TYR A 23 4.10 -0.64 3.16
CA TYR A 23 5.37 -0.97 3.79
C TYR A 23 6.01 -2.18 3.13
N GLU A 24 7.31 -2.10 2.83
CA GLU A 24 8.02 -3.26 2.31
C GLU A 24 8.02 -4.43 3.30
N ALA A 25 8.00 -5.66 2.79
CA ALA A 25 8.00 -6.87 3.62
C ALA A 25 9.22 -6.97 4.54
N GLN A 26 10.35 -6.39 4.16
CA GLN A 26 11.53 -6.28 5.04
C GLN A 26 11.25 -5.46 6.28
N LEU A 27 10.49 -4.36 6.16
CA LEU A 27 10.11 -3.54 7.30
C LEU A 27 9.13 -4.29 8.21
N VAL A 28 8.16 -5.01 7.63
CA VAL A 28 7.24 -5.87 8.39
C VAL A 28 8.01 -6.90 9.22
N ASN A 29 8.98 -7.59 8.61
CA ASN A 29 9.87 -8.52 9.32
C ASN A 29 10.63 -7.84 10.46
N ALA A 30 11.24 -6.69 10.20
CA ALA A 30 12.00 -5.95 11.19
C ALA A 30 11.13 -5.51 12.38
N VAL A 31 9.91 -5.02 12.11
CA VAL A 31 8.95 -4.61 13.15
C VAL A 31 8.58 -5.79 14.05
N ILE A 32 8.27 -6.95 13.48
CA ILE A 32 7.89 -8.13 14.28
C ILE A 32 9.08 -8.66 15.06
N SER A 33 10.26 -8.76 14.42
CA SER A 33 11.48 -9.27 15.06
C SER A 33 11.99 -8.35 16.19
N SER A 34 11.75 -7.03 16.08
CA SER A 34 12.08 -6.06 17.14
C SER A 34 11.00 -5.93 18.20
N SER A 35 9.79 -6.40 17.91
CA SER A 35 8.71 -6.45 18.89
C SER A 35 8.94 -7.57 19.90
N ASN A 36 8.27 -7.48 21.04
CA ASN A 36 8.30 -8.57 22.01
C ASN A 36 7.31 -9.71 21.69
N ALA A 37 6.78 -9.78 20.47
CA ALA A 37 5.76 -10.76 20.10
C ALA A 37 6.34 -12.16 19.88
N ILE A 38 7.56 -12.24 19.37
CA ILE A 38 8.24 -13.53 19.12
C ILE A 38 9.52 -13.63 19.91
N VAL A 39 10.01 -14.87 20.09
CA VAL A 39 11.30 -15.19 20.69
C VAL A 39 12.24 -15.68 19.58
N GLY A 40 13.41 -15.05 19.48
CA GLY A 40 14.39 -15.42 18.46
C GLY A 40 14.06 -14.88 17.08
N ARG A 41 13.99 -15.75 16.07
CA ARG A 41 13.87 -15.40 14.66
C ARG A 41 12.77 -16.20 13.97
N PHE A 42 12.38 -15.79 12.77
CA PHE A 42 11.53 -16.59 11.89
C PHE A 42 12.28 -17.80 11.33
N HIS A 43 11.57 -18.90 11.20
CA HIS A 43 12.00 -20.14 10.58
C HIS A 43 11.24 -20.32 9.27
N TYR A 44 11.92 -20.86 8.27
CA TYR A 44 11.37 -21.05 6.92
C TYR A 44 11.61 -22.49 6.48
N GLU A 45 10.57 -23.15 6.03
CA GLU A 45 10.63 -24.46 5.41
C GLU A 45 10.13 -24.37 3.97
N TYR A 46 10.95 -24.87 3.06
CA TYR A 46 10.66 -24.84 1.64
C TYR A 46 10.48 -26.26 1.13
N GLU A 47 9.46 -26.46 0.30
CA GLU A 47 9.17 -27.72 -0.38
C GLU A 47 9.30 -27.57 -1.89
N GLY A 48 9.61 -28.70 -2.55
CA GLY A 48 9.76 -28.78 -4.00
C GLY A 48 11.14 -28.40 -4.53
N ASP A 49 11.30 -28.57 -5.84
CA ASP A 49 12.55 -28.32 -6.55
C ASP A 49 12.62 -26.87 -7.05
N TRP A 50 13.11 -25.97 -6.22
CA TRP A 50 13.25 -24.54 -6.52
C TRP A 50 14.28 -24.23 -7.62
N SER A 51 15.12 -25.18 -8.02
CA SER A 51 16.10 -24.97 -9.10
C SER A 51 15.42 -24.68 -10.44
N LYS A 52 14.20 -25.18 -10.64
CA LYS A 52 13.38 -24.93 -11.84
C LYS A 52 12.98 -23.46 -11.99
N CYS A 53 12.84 -22.73 -10.91
CA CYS A 53 12.41 -21.33 -10.88
C CYS A 53 13.57 -20.37 -10.53
N ALA A 54 14.81 -20.71 -10.87
CA ALA A 54 16.00 -19.93 -10.56
C ALA A 54 16.51 -19.05 -11.71
N SER A 55 15.88 -19.11 -12.88
CA SER A 55 16.35 -18.39 -14.08
C SER A 55 15.46 -17.19 -14.43
N SER A 56 16.04 -16.19 -15.07
CA SER A 56 15.31 -15.07 -15.66
C SER A 56 15.83 -14.83 -17.08
N ARG A 57 14.99 -14.26 -17.94
CA ARG A 57 15.35 -13.92 -19.32
C ARG A 57 14.97 -12.49 -19.64
N GLU A 58 15.78 -11.84 -20.48
CA GLU A 58 15.48 -10.51 -21.02
C GLU A 58 14.59 -10.65 -22.26
N ILE A 59 13.51 -9.87 -22.31
CA ILE A 59 12.67 -9.73 -23.48
C ILE A 59 12.60 -8.27 -23.90
N THR A 60 12.37 -8.01 -25.17
CA THR A 60 12.10 -6.66 -25.69
C THR A 60 10.61 -6.49 -25.90
N VAL A 61 10.01 -5.52 -25.21
CA VAL A 61 8.58 -5.21 -25.29
C VAL A 61 8.41 -3.83 -25.92
N LYS A 62 7.50 -3.70 -26.88
CA LYS A 62 7.14 -2.41 -27.47
C LYS A 62 6.16 -1.69 -26.53
N LYS A 63 6.52 -0.49 -26.07
CA LYS A 63 5.66 0.36 -25.24
C LYS A 63 5.26 1.63 -25.99
N PRO A 64 4.04 2.15 -25.75
CA PRO A 64 3.61 3.42 -26.33
C PRO A 64 4.45 4.56 -25.77
N ALA A 65 4.89 5.47 -26.66
CA ALA A 65 5.60 6.69 -26.29
C ALA A 65 4.62 7.84 -26.01
N LYS A 66 4.96 8.75 -25.07
CA LYS A 66 4.11 9.90 -24.72
C LYS A 66 3.80 10.86 -25.85
N GLY A 67 4.57 10.83 -26.95
CA GLY A 67 4.40 11.67 -28.13
C GLY A 67 3.80 10.96 -29.35
N GLY A 68 3.26 9.75 -29.19
CA GLY A 68 2.82 8.87 -30.28
C GLY A 68 3.96 7.95 -30.76
N GLY A 69 3.59 6.82 -31.37
CA GLY A 69 4.53 5.77 -31.75
C GLY A 69 4.84 4.78 -30.63
N THR A 70 5.81 3.91 -30.84
CA THR A 70 6.26 2.89 -29.89
C THR A 70 7.78 2.93 -29.73
N TYR A 71 8.28 2.55 -28.56
CA TYR A 71 9.70 2.35 -28.31
C TYR A 71 9.96 0.96 -27.74
N ASP A 72 11.15 0.42 -28.04
CA ASP A 72 11.56 -0.87 -27.51
C ASP A 72 12.10 -0.72 -26.07
N LYS A 73 11.51 -1.47 -25.15
CA LYS A 73 11.93 -1.53 -23.75
C LYS A 73 12.36 -2.95 -23.41
N LYS A 74 13.57 -3.09 -22.85
CA LYS A 74 14.04 -4.36 -22.32
C LYS A 74 13.44 -4.60 -20.94
N GLU A 75 12.84 -5.77 -20.74
CA GLU A 75 12.26 -6.18 -19.47
C GLU A 75 12.75 -7.58 -19.10
N MET A 76 13.08 -7.75 -17.80
CA MET A 76 13.38 -9.05 -17.26
C MET A 76 12.08 -9.78 -16.94
N VAL A 77 11.93 -10.98 -17.44
CA VAL A 77 10.80 -11.87 -17.17
C VAL A 77 11.30 -13.20 -16.59
N ARG A 78 10.41 -13.95 -15.97
CA ARG A 78 10.72 -15.30 -15.48
C ARG A 78 11.20 -16.18 -16.62
N GLY A 79 12.21 -17.00 -16.37
CA GLY A 79 12.79 -17.96 -17.32
C GLY A 79 12.16 -19.34 -17.25
N TRP A 80 11.08 -19.52 -16.48
CA TRP A 80 10.38 -20.78 -16.24
C TRP A 80 8.90 -20.65 -16.59
N GLU A 81 8.24 -21.79 -16.76
CA GLU A 81 6.82 -21.87 -17.07
C GLU A 81 5.98 -22.05 -15.78
N SER A 82 4.67 -21.80 -15.89
CA SER A 82 3.76 -21.94 -14.73
C SER A 82 3.66 -23.38 -14.22
N ALA A 83 3.94 -24.38 -15.07
CA ALA A 83 3.99 -25.77 -14.66
C ALA A 83 5.16 -26.07 -13.70
N ASP A 84 6.27 -25.37 -13.83
CA ASP A 84 7.46 -25.53 -12.98
C ASP A 84 7.22 -25.04 -11.53
N GLU A 85 6.19 -24.21 -11.34
CA GLU A 85 5.81 -23.69 -10.03
C GLU A 85 4.99 -24.69 -9.18
N GLN A 86 4.53 -25.77 -9.79
CA GLN A 86 3.71 -26.77 -9.11
C GLN A 86 4.50 -27.50 -8.01
N GLY A 87 3.90 -27.57 -6.82
CA GLY A 87 4.52 -28.20 -5.66
C GLY A 87 5.60 -27.36 -4.96
N LEU A 88 5.92 -26.17 -5.48
CA LEU A 88 6.81 -25.26 -4.78
C LEU A 88 6.05 -24.50 -3.70
N SER A 89 6.45 -24.66 -2.44
CA SER A 89 5.84 -23.95 -1.32
C SER A 89 6.85 -23.48 -0.29
N VAL A 90 6.42 -22.59 0.57
CA VAL A 90 7.12 -22.19 1.78
C VAL A 90 6.13 -22.05 2.92
N ARG A 91 6.48 -22.52 4.11
CA ARG A 91 5.83 -22.14 5.34
C ARG A 91 6.78 -21.39 6.26
N VAL A 92 6.22 -20.53 7.08
CA VAL A 92 6.94 -19.68 8.02
C VAL A 92 6.44 -19.98 9.42
N GLY A 93 7.34 -20.00 10.39
CA GLY A 93 6.99 -20.16 11.80
C GLY A 93 7.92 -19.36 12.69
N ALA A 94 7.44 -19.08 13.89
CA ALA A 94 8.24 -18.48 14.95
C ALA A 94 7.73 -18.98 16.32
N VAL A 95 8.56 -18.87 17.34
CA VAL A 95 8.15 -19.11 18.72
C VAL A 95 7.46 -17.84 19.23
N ILE A 96 6.17 -17.93 19.50
CA ILE A 96 5.40 -16.80 20.08
C ILE A 96 5.83 -16.65 21.53
N ARG A 97 5.93 -15.42 22.03
CA ARG A 97 6.30 -15.15 23.41
C ARG A 97 5.33 -15.81 24.38
N GLY A 98 5.85 -16.66 25.26
CA GLY A 98 5.08 -17.46 26.20
C GLY A 98 4.80 -18.89 25.74
N GLU A 99 5.19 -19.23 24.51
CA GLU A 99 5.15 -20.59 23.99
C GLU A 99 6.54 -21.20 23.98
N SER A 100 6.62 -22.55 23.96
CA SER A 100 7.87 -23.31 23.92
C SER A 100 8.20 -23.77 22.49
N ASP A 101 7.20 -23.92 21.66
CA ASP A 101 7.31 -24.54 20.35
C ASP A 101 7.11 -23.52 19.22
N ILE A 102 7.57 -23.89 18.02
CA ILE A 102 7.38 -23.06 16.84
C ILE A 102 5.92 -23.17 16.38
N THR A 103 5.25 -22.04 16.37
CA THR A 103 3.93 -21.93 15.74
C THR A 103 4.10 -21.73 14.24
N TRP A 104 3.77 -22.77 13.46
CA TRP A 104 3.88 -22.76 12.01
C TRP A 104 2.61 -22.20 11.35
N GLY A 105 2.80 -21.40 10.31
CA GLY A 105 1.72 -21.02 9.40
C GLY A 105 1.46 -22.07 8.33
N GLU A 106 0.39 -21.87 7.59
CA GLU A 106 0.05 -22.71 6.44
C GLU A 106 1.05 -22.54 5.30
N PRO A 107 1.32 -23.60 4.51
CA PRO A 107 2.15 -23.52 3.33
C PRO A 107 1.57 -22.56 2.29
N VAL A 108 2.40 -21.67 1.77
CA VAL A 108 2.06 -20.78 0.65
C VAL A 108 2.66 -21.35 -0.63
N PHE A 109 1.82 -21.71 -1.58
CA PHE A 109 2.26 -22.29 -2.86
C PHE A 109 2.58 -21.19 -3.87
N LEU A 110 3.70 -21.34 -4.60
CA LEU A 110 4.11 -20.36 -5.61
C LEU A 110 3.06 -20.23 -6.72
N SER A 111 2.48 -21.34 -7.14
CA SER A 111 1.43 -21.40 -8.16
C SER A 111 0.13 -20.70 -7.77
N SER A 112 -0.15 -20.51 -6.47
CA SER A 112 -1.35 -19.81 -5.99
C SER A 112 -1.20 -18.29 -5.93
N VAL A 113 0.03 -17.77 -6.10
CA VAL A 113 0.28 -16.33 -6.02
C VAL A 113 -0.08 -15.64 -7.33
N ILE A 114 -1.15 -14.88 -7.32
CA ILE A 114 -1.68 -14.16 -8.49
C ILE A 114 -0.95 -12.83 -8.68
N THR A 115 -0.86 -12.01 -7.64
CA THR A 115 -0.28 -10.66 -7.72
C THR A 115 1.23 -10.70 -7.54
N ARG A 116 1.98 -10.26 -8.56
CA ARG A 116 3.44 -10.33 -8.62
C ARG A 116 4.04 -9.02 -9.12
N ASN A 117 3.81 -7.92 -8.40
CA ASN A 117 4.21 -6.58 -8.83
C ASN A 117 5.70 -6.28 -8.56
N SER A 118 6.31 -6.99 -7.61
CA SER A 118 7.73 -6.80 -7.29
C SER A 118 8.64 -7.47 -8.33
N PRO A 119 9.71 -6.78 -8.79
CA PRO A 119 10.75 -7.41 -9.64
C PRO A 119 11.39 -8.65 -9.02
N LEU A 120 11.33 -8.78 -7.70
CA LEU A 120 11.88 -9.92 -6.97
C LEU A 120 11.17 -11.23 -7.30
N TRP A 121 9.90 -11.20 -7.75
CA TRP A 121 9.20 -12.37 -8.27
C TRP A 121 9.87 -12.99 -9.48
N VAL A 122 10.62 -12.19 -10.25
CA VAL A 122 11.38 -12.63 -11.42
C VAL A 122 12.79 -13.03 -11.05
N SER A 123 13.48 -12.22 -10.23
CA SER A 123 14.90 -12.42 -9.92
C SER A 123 15.15 -13.39 -8.77
N ASN A 124 14.28 -13.44 -7.78
CA ASN A 124 14.40 -14.36 -6.62
C ASN A 124 13.02 -14.70 -6.03
N PRO A 125 12.21 -15.53 -6.72
CA PRO A 125 10.86 -15.90 -6.28
C PRO A 125 10.86 -16.63 -4.94
N LYS A 126 11.90 -17.38 -4.63
CA LYS A 126 12.06 -18.10 -3.37
C LYS A 126 12.11 -17.15 -2.16
N GLN A 127 12.82 -16.03 -2.28
CA GLN A 127 12.85 -14.99 -1.24
C GLN A 127 11.53 -14.22 -1.18
N GLN A 128 10.96 -13.91 -2.32
CA GLN A 128 9.73 -13.11 -2.39
C GLN A 128 8.53 -13.84 -1.79
N ILE A 129 8.39 -15.14 -2.05
CA ILE A 129 7.31 -15.93 -1.44
C ILE A 129 7.49 -16.08 0.07
N ALA A 130 8.73 -16.12 0.57
CA ALA A 130 9.00 -16.13 2.01
C ALA A 130 8.51 -14.83 2.68
N TYR A 131 8.68 -13.68 2.03
CA TYR A 131 8.13 -12.41 2.51
C TYR A 131 6.60 -12.42 2.53
N LEU A 132 5.97 -13.02 1.52
CA LEU A 132 4.52 -13.16 1.48
C LEU A 132 4.01 -14.08 2.61
N ALA A 133 4.64 -15.23 2.80
CA ALA A 133 4.29 -16.19 3.85
C ALA A 133 4.46 -15.60 5.26
N LEU A 134 5.56 -14.85 5.48
CA LEU A 134 5.80 -14.12 6.73
C LEU A 134 4.67 -13.12 7.00
N LYS A 135 4.24 -12.39 6.00
CA LYS A 135 3.14 -11.43 6.12
C LYS A 135 1.84 -12.12 6.53
N TYR A 136 1.51 -13.26 5.92
CA TYR A 136 0.32 -14.04 6.27
C TYR A 136 0.40 -14.58 7.71
N TRP A 137 1.56 -15.12 8.09
CA TRP A 137 1.81 -15.58 9.45
C TRP A 137 1.62 -14.43 10.46
N ALA A 138 2.24 -13.28 10.20
CA ALA A 138 2.18 -12.13 11.07
C ALA A 138 0.77 -11.60 11.30
N ARG A 139 -0.05 -11.58 10.26
CA ARG A 139 -1.45 -11.14 10.35
C ARG A 139 -2.32 -12.07 11.17
N LEU A 140 -2.00 -13.36 11.15
CA LEU A 140 -2.75 -14.38 11.88
C LEU A 140 -2.34 -14.44 13.35
N TYR A 141 -1.03 -14.40 13.63
CA TYR A 141 -0.50 -14.67 14.96
C TYR A 141 -0.01 -13.42 15.72
N CYS A 142 0.31 -12.34 15.02
CA CYS A 142 0.77 -11.08 15.60
C CYS A 142 -0.01 -9.86 15.08
N PRO A 143 -1.35 -9.88 15.02
CA PRO A 143 -2.14 -8.81 14.39
C PRO A 143 -1.93 -7.44 15.05
N ALA A 144 -1.74 -7.41 16.37
CA ALA A 144 -1.52 -6.15 17.11
C ALA A 144 -0.23 -5.43 16.70
N VAL A 145 0.80 -6.16 16.27
CA VAL A 145 2.09 -5.59 15.86
C VAL A 145 2.00 -5.00 14.45
N VAL A 146 1.18 -5.59 13.60
CA VAL A 146 1.05 -5.22 12.17
C VAL A 146 -0.24 -4.47 11.86
N LEU A 147 -1.00 -4.05 12.86
CA LEU A 147 -2.24 -3.30 12.67
C LEU A 147 -1.95 -1.97 11.95
N GLY A 148 -2.63 -1.75 10.84
CA GLY A 148 -2.41 -0.58 9.98
C GLY A 148 -1.19 -0.66 9.07
N VAL A 149 -0.44 -1.78 9.10
CA VAL A 149 0.70 -2.04 8.23
C VAL A 149 0.23 -2.86 7.03
N TYR A 150 0.25 -2.25 5.84
CA TYR A 150 -0.12 -2.88 4.58
C TYR A 150 1.07 -2.89 3.63
N THR A 151 1.20 -3.94 2.83
CA THR A 151 2.19 -3.94 1.75
C THR A 151 1.58 -3.30 0.49
N PRO A 152 2.41 -2.77 -0.44
CA PRO A 152 1.92 -2.19 -1.69
C PRO A 152 0.98 -3.14 -2.46
N ASP A 153 1.33 -4.41 -2.58
CA ASP A 153 0.52 -5.44 -3.26
C ASP A 153 -0.88 -5.59 -2.65
N GLU A 154 -1.01 -5.44 -1.33
CA GLU A 154 -2.30 -5.53 -0.64
C GLU A 154 -3.15 -4.29 -0.86
N ILE A 155 -2.53 -3.11 -0.93
CA ILE A 155 -3.24 -1.85 -1.18
C ILE A 155 -3.76 -1.83 -2.61
N GLU A 156 -2.98 -2.30 -3.58
CA GLU A 156 -3.39 -2.39 -4.99
C GLU A 156 -4.56 -3.36 -5.21
N GLN A 157 -4.70 -4.38 -4.37
CA GLN A 157 -5.81 -5.34 -4.43
C GLN A 157 -7.09 -4.83 -3.76
N ARG A 158 -7.00 -3.76 -2.96
CA ARG A 158 -8.19 -3.21 -2.29
C ARG A 158 -9.01 -2.42 -3.30
N THR A 159 -10.25 -2.82 -3.51
CA THR A 159 -11.29 -1.94 -4.06
C THR A 159 -11.48 -0.79 -3.09
N GLU A 160 -11.45 0.44 -3.59
CA GLU A 160 -11.78 1.62 -2.77
C GLU A 160 -13.15 1.40 -2.12
N LYS A 161 -13.16 1.35 -0.80
CA LYS A 161 -14.39 1.34 -0.04
C LYS A 161 -14.70 2.78 0.31
N GLU A 162 -15.76 3.32 -0.28
CA GLU A 162 -16.29 4.62 0.11
C GLU A 162 -16.78 4.52 1.56
N ILE A 163 -15.98 5.08 2.49
CA ILE A 163 -16.26 5.02 3.95
C ILE A 163 -17.33 6.03 4.33
N ASN A 164 -17.40 7.14 3.61
CA ASN A 164 -18.43 8.17 3.75
C ASN A 164 -19.05 8.42 2.36
N PRO A 165 -20.04 7.62 1.95
CA PRO A 165 -20.82 7.97 0.76
C PRO A 165 -21.42 9.36 1.01
N THR A 166 -21.23 10.25 0.05
CA THR A 166 -21.90 11.56 0.09
C THR A 166 -23.38 11.30 0.38
N PRO A 167 -23.93 11.81 1.49
CA PRO A 167 -25.32 11.53 1.82
C PRO A 167 -26.17 11.97 0.63
N GLN A 168 -26.83 11.02 -0.02
CA GLN A 168 -27.83 11.35 -1.01
C GLN A 168 -28.85 12.22 -0.27
N ARG A 169 -28.90 13.50 -0.61
CA ARG A 169 -29.96 14.39 -0.13
C ARG A 169 -31.25 13.82 -0.65
N VAL A 170 -31.95 13.07 0.20
CA VAL A 170 -33.32 12.68 -0.08
C VAL A 170 -34.13 13.98 -0.05
N SER A 171 -34.63 14.38 -1.21
CA SER A 171 -35.50 15.54 -1.30
C SER A 171 -36.78 15.25 -0.48
N LEU A 172 -37.23 16.22 0.28
CA LEU A 172 -38.53 16.12 0.98
C LEU A 172 -39.68 15.78 0.02
N ALA A 173 -39.53 16.07 -1.28
CA ALA A 173 -40.43 15.68 -2.34
C ALA A 173 -40.50 14.18 -2.59
N ASP A 174 -39.43 13.43 -2.27
CA ASP A 174 -39.38 11.95 -2.43
C ASP A 174 -40.12 11.23 -1.28
N ILE A 175 -40.42 11.94 -0.19
CA ILE A 175 -41.07 11.36 1.00
C ILE A 175 -42.58 11.71 1.05
N SER A 176 -42.99 12.83 0.47
CA SER A 176 -44.38 13.26 0.44
C SER A 176 -44.90 13.23 -1.02
N GLY A 177 -45.73 12.24 -1.32
CA GLY A 177 -46.45 12.13 -2.59
C GLY A 177 -47.54 13.19 -2.75
N ASP A 178 -47.30 14.44 -2.38
CA ASP A 178 -48.20 15.53 -2.66
C ASP A 178 -47.45 16.83 -2.92
N THR A 179 -47.85 17.46 -4.00
CA THR A 179 -47.36 18.68 -4.62
C THR A 179 -47.52 19.89 -3.70
N VAL A 180 -46.43 20.49 -3.23
CA VAL A 180 -46.46 21.92 -2.87
C VAL A 180 -45.19 22.60 -3.40
N THR A 181 -45.38 23.42 -4.39
CA THR A 181 -44.41 24.34 -4.96
C THR A 181 -44.06 25.42 -3.94
N THR A 182 -42.85 25.45 -3.41
CA THR A 182 -42.33 26.69 -2.83
C THR A 182 -40.85 26.80 -3.18
N THR A 183 -40.61 27.72 -4.09
CA THR A 183 -39.30 28.16 -4.54
C THR A 183 -38.63 28.96 -3.43
N GLN A 184 -37.55 28.44 -2.85
CA GLN A 184 -36.52 29.28 -2.26
C GLN A 184 -35.16 28.67 -2.57
N SER A 185 -34.45 29.28 -3.51
CA SER A 185 -33.07 29.04 -3.85
C SER A 185 -32.17 29.46 -2.69
N ALA A 186 -31.66 28.53 -1.93
CA ALA A 186 -30.45 28.77 -1.15
C ALA A 186 -29.26 28.57 -2.09
N GLN A 187 -28.67 29.67 -2.54
CA GLN A 187 -27.35 29.65 -3.20
C GLN A 187 -26.31 29.09 -2.23
N GLU A 188 -25.86 27.89 -2.50
CA GLU A 188 -24.57 27.44 -1.95
C GLU A 188 -23.48 28.29 -2.61
N SER A 189 -22.89 29.22 -1.86
CA SER A 189 -21.67 29.89 -2.26
C SER A 189 -20.58 28.81 -2.26
N SER A 190 -20.31 28.24 -3.43
CA SER A 190 -19.03 27.55 -3.65
C SER A 190 -17.93 28.60 -3.43
N VAL A 191 -17.18 28.45 -2.33
CA VAL A 191 -16.00 29.27 -2.08
C VAL A 191 -15.06 28.98 -3.26
N ASN A 192 -14.90 29.96 -4.13
CA ASN A 192 -13.96 29.87 -5.23
C ASN A 192 -12.56 30.01 -4.65
N VAL A 193 -11.88 28.87 -4.53
CA VAL A 193 -10.54 28.77 -3.93
C VAL A 193 -9.53 29.65 -4.67
N ASP A 194 -9.71 29.83 -5.99
CA ASP A 194 -8.84 30.67 -6.80
C ASP A 194 -9.01 32.15 -6.46
N SER A 195 -10.25 32.63 -6.24
CA SER A 195 -10.50 34.02 -5.85
C SER A 195 -10.01 34.31 -4.43
N LEU A 196 -10.06 33.33 -3.54
CA LEU A 196 -9.50 33.44 -2.19
C LEU A 196 -7.96 33.53 -2.22
N ALA A 197 -7.33 32.74 -3.05
CA ALA A 197 -5.87 32.76 -3.23
C ALA A 197 -5.37 34.08 -3.81
N ASP A 198 -6.12 34.69 -4.73
CA ASP A 198 -5.79 35.99 -5.32
C ASP A 198 -5.99 37.12 -4.32
N ASP A 199 -7.04 37.11 -3.50
CA ASP A 199 -7.25 38.08 -2.41
C ASP A 199 -6.09 38.02 -1.38
N PHE A 200 -5.65 36.83 -1.01
CA PHE A 200 -4.50 36.68 -0.12
C PHE A 200 -3.18 37.18 -0.73
N ARG A 201 -2.95 36.95 -2.02
CA ARG A 201 -1.76 37.48 -2.72
C ARG A 201 -1.77 39.01 -2.72
N GLU A 202 -2.88 39.64 -3.06
CA GLU A 202 -3.01 41.10 -3.08
C GLU A 202 -2.79 41.71 -1.69
N ARG A 203 -3.30 41.07 -0.63
CA ARG A 203 -3.08 41.46 0.77
C ARG A 203 -1.63 41.32 1.20
N ILE A 204 -0.92 40.27 0.77
CA ILE A 204 0.52 40.09 1.05
C ILE A 204 1.35 41.12 0.30
N GLU A 205 1.04 41.40 -0.97
CA GLU A 205 1.73 42.39 -1.79
C GLU A 205 1.51 43.85 -1.28
N SER A 206 0.38 44.13 -0.67
CA SER A 206 0.06 45.42 -0.07
C SER A 206 0.62 45.62 1.33
N ALA A 207 1.19 44.58 1.97
CA ALA A 207 1.78 44.66 3.28
C ALA A 207 3.06 45.56 3.26
N GLN A 208 3.06 46.59 4.08
CA GLN A 208 4.15 47.61 4.09
C GLN A 208 5.42 47.14 4.84
N ASP A 209 5.36 46.06 5.59
CA ASP A 209 6.49 45.50 6.32
C ASP A 209 6.41 43.94 6.41
N VAL A 210 7.58 43.35 6.77
CA VAL A 210 7.72 41.86 6.85
C VAL A 210 6.90 41.25 7.98
N ASP A 211 6.63 41.98 9.04
CA ASP A 211 5.89 41.46 10.20
C ASP A 211 4.39 41.44 9.94
N SER A 212 3.86 42.43 9.22
CA SER A 212 2.50 42.46 8.72
C SER A 212 2.24 41.29 7.73
N ALA A 213 3.19 40.99 6.86
CA ALA A 213 3.10 39.85 5.93
C ALA A 213 3.17 38.50 6.62
N LYS A 214 3.91 38.37 7.72
CA LYS A 214 3.96 37.11 8.52
C LYS A 214 2.66 36.86 9.29
N SER A 215 2.00 37.89 9.81
CA SER A 215 0.72 37.71 10.52
C SER A 215 -0.37 37.22 9.59
N LEU A 216 -0.39 37.69 8.34
CA LEU A 216 -1.35 37.18 7.31
C LEU A 216 -1.16 35.72 6.92
N ARG A 217 0.07 35.17 7.10
CA ARG A 217 0.33 33.75 6.88
C ARG A 217 -0.16 32.82 7.99
N ALA A 218 -0.43 33.34 9.18
CA ALA A 218 -0.93 32.56 10.30
C ALA A 218 -2.44 32.33 10.26
N ASP A 219 -3.16 33.04 9.35
CA ASP A 219 -4.62 32.97 9.19
C ASP A 219 -5.07 32.00 8.05
N ILE A 220 -4.12 31.25 7.44
CA ILE A 220 -4.35 30.21 6.45
C ILE A 220 -4.19 28.84 7.12
#